data_2336fe547abd8ef5ee39cf1d927d83b0
#
_entry.id   2336fe547abd8ef5ee39cf1d927d83b0
#
_cell.length_a   1.000
_cell.length_b   1.000
_cell.length_c   1.000
_cell.angle_alpha   90.00
_cell.angle_beta   90.00
_cell.angle_gamma   90.00
#
_symmetry.space_group_name_H-M   'P 1'
#
loop_
_entity.id
_entity.type
_entity.pdbx_description
1 polymer ?
#
loop_
_entity_poly.entity_id
_entity_poly.type
_entity_poly.pdbx_seq_one_letter_code
_entity_poly.pdbx_strand_id
1 'polypeptide(L)'
;NIALMRQAQSVKKGVQLSGGTPREFCTITVTDGIAMGHEGMKSSLISRDVIADSTELTVRGHCYDALVGVAGCDKSLPGLMMAMVRLNVPSVFIYGGSILPGRFNGKDVTVVDVFEGVGKYSSGKMSAHALRKLELKACPSAGACGGQFTANTMACVSEAIGLALPYSAGTPAPVSYTHLTL
;
A
#
# COMPACT_ATOMS: atom_id res chain seq x y z
N ASN A 1 0.38 -9.12 -5.04
CA ASN A 1 1.26 -8.36 -4.20
C ASN A 1 2.05 -9.27 -3.25
N ILE A 2 3.26 -9.64 -3.68
CA ILE A 2 4.10 -10.65 -3.01
C ILE A 2 4.50 -10.21 -1.58
N ALA A 3 4.82 -8.92 -1.38
CA ALA A 3 5.22 -8.41 -0.08
C ALA A 3 4.04 -8.48 0.93
N LEU A 4 2.84 -8.07 0.53
CA LEU A 4 1.66 -8.15 1.40
C LEU A 4 1.31 -9.60 1.79
N MET A 5 1.49 -10.54 0.88
CA MET A 5 1.27 -11.96 1.19
C MET A 5 2.22 -12.44 2.30
N ARG A 6 3.50 -12.04 2.26
CA ARG A 6 4.47 -12.39 3.31
C ARG A 6 4.08 -11.76 4.66
N GLN A 7 3.65 -10.51 4.65
CA GLN A 7 3.14 -9.83 5.86
C GLN A 7 1.91 -10.56 6.41
N ALA A 8 0.95 -10.93 5.56
CA ALA A 8 -0.24 -11.68 5.97
C ALA A 8 0.13 -13.03 6.62
N GLN A 9 1.12 -13.74 6.09
CA GLN A 9 1.59 -14.99 6.71
C GLN A 9 2.23 -14.75 8.09
N SER A 10 3.01 -13.67 8.25
CA SER A 10 3.58 -13.29 9.55
C SER A 10 2.49 -12.92 10.55
N VAL A 11 1.47 -12.18 10.12
CA VAL A 11 0.28 -11.87 10.96
C VAL A 11 -0.43 -13.14 11.41
N LYS A 12 -0.70 -14.07 10.50
CA LYS A 12 -1.34 -15.35 10.84
C LYS A 12 -0.55 -16.12 11.89
N LYS A 13 0.77 -16.20 11.72
CA LYS A 13 1.67 -16.83 12.70
C LYS A 13 1.59 -16.13 14.06
N GLY A 14 1.64 -14.79 14.10
CA GLY A 14 1.53 -14.03 15.34
C GLY A 14 0.21 -14.27 16.06
N VAL A 15 -0.91 -14.25 15.34
CA VAL A 15 -2.24 -14.55 15.91
C VAL A 15 -2.30 -15.96 16.49
N GLN A 16 -1.75 -16.96 15.79
CA GLN A 16 -1.70 -18.35 16.27
C GLN A 16 -0.85 -18.49 17.53
N LEU A 17 0.32 -17.85 17.58
CA LEU A 17 1.20 -17.87 18.75
C LEU A 17 0.55 -17.22 19.98
N SER A 18 -0.36 -16.27 19.76
CA SER A 18 -1.15 -15.62 20.82
C SER A 18 -2.43 -16.39 21.19
N GLY A 19 -2.62 -17.61 20.69
CA GLY A 19 -3.78 -18.45 20.97
C GLY A 19 -5.03 -18.13 20.13
N GLY A 20 -4.93 -17.23 19.17
CA GLY A 20 -6.03 -16.87 18.28
C GLY A 20 -6.15 -17.79 17.05
N THR A 21 -7.29 -17.71 16.36
CA THR A 21 -7.54 -18.45 15.12
C THR A 21 -7.64 -17.49 13.94
N PRO A 22 -6.59 -17.32 13.13
CA PRO A 22 -6.60 -16.38 12.02
C PRO A 22 -7.47 -16.85 10.87
N ARG A 23 -8.23 -15.92 10.30
CA ARG A 23 -8.99 -16.11 9.06
C ARG A 23 -8.57 -15.04 8.08
N GLU A 24 -8.00 -15.44 6.95
CA GLU A 24 -7.56 -14.53 5.90
C GLU A 24 -8.67 -14.37 4.85
N PHE A 25 -8.93 -13.13 4.47
CA PHE A 25 -9.78 -12.79 3.34
C PHE A 25 -9.17 -11.60 2.58
N CYS A 26 -9.60 -11.40 1.37
CA CYS A 26 -9.15 -10.30 0.52
C CYS A 26 -10.34 -9.45 0.09
N THR A 27 -10.10 -8.17 -0.11
CA THR A 27 -11.01 -7.27 -0.79
C THR A 27 -10.39 -6.75 -2.09
N ILE A 28 -11.14 -6.00 -2.87
CA ILE A 28 -10.66 -5.45 -4.13
C ILE A 28 -9.57 -4.40 -3.90
N THR A 29 -8.78 -4.17 -4.93
CA THR A 29 -7.84 -3.02 -4.98
C THR A 29 -7.81 -2.46 -6.40
N VAL A 30 -8.10 -1.18 -6.54
CA VAL A 30 -7.84 -0.40 -7.75
C VAL A 30 -6.63 0.48 -7.50
N THR A 31 -5.57 0.28 -8.27
CA THR A 31 -4.30 0.99 -8.10
C THR A 31 -4.28 2.24 -8.97
N ASP A 32 -4.19 3.43 -8.37
CA ASP A 32 -4.12 4.71 -9.08
C ASP A 32 -2.94 4.73 -10.07
N GLY A 33 -1.78 4.21 -9.68
CA GLY A 33 -0.61 4.16 -10.54
C GLY A 33 -0.80 3.37 -11.84
N ILE A 34 -1.73 2.41 -11.89
CA ILE A 34 -2.10 1.67 -13.10
C ILE A 34 -3.26 2.35 -13.82
N ALA A 35 -4.24 2.89 -13.06
CA ALA A 35 -5.46 3.47 -13.61
C ALA A 35 -5.27 4.91 -14.12
N MET A 36 -4.21 5.59 -13.69
CA MET A 36 -3.93 6.98 -14.03
C MET A 36 -3.76 7.19 -15.54
N GLY A 37 -4.38 8.24 -16.06
CA GLY A 37 -4.29 8.62 -17.48
C GLY A 37 -5.27 7.90 -18.42
N HIS A 38 -6.17 7.06 -17.91
CA HIS A 38 -7.24 6.43 -18.70
C HIS A 38 -8.55 6.29 -17.91
N GLU A 39 -9.59 5.77 -18.55
CA GLU A 39 -10.95 5.65 -17.99
C GLU A 39 -11.02 4.86 -16.67
N GLY A 40 -10.10 3.95 -16.42
CA GLY A 40 -10.04 3.17 -15.17
C GLY A 40 -9.91 4.02 -13.92
N MET A 41 -9.38 5.25 -14.03
CA MET A 41 -9.24 6.18 -12.90
C MET A 41 -10.59 6.57 -12.30
N LYS A 42 -11.69 6.53 -13.08
CA LYS A 42 -13.04 6.80 -12.59
C LYS A 42 -13.50 5.80 -11.53
N SER A 43 -12.97 4.59 -11.53
CA SER A 43 -13.26 3.54 -10.53
C SER A 43 -12.42 3.64 -9.27
N SER A 44 -11.32 4.39 -9.29
CA SER A 44 -10.36 4.44 -8.19
C SER A 44 -10.98 4.96 -6.89
N LEU A 45 -11.57 6.16 -6.90
CA LEU A 45 -12.09 6.77 -5.68
C LEU A 45 -13.23 5.95 -5.05
N ILE A 46 -14.13 5.43 -5.86
CA ILE A 46 -15.26 4.60 -5.40
C ILE A 46 -14.77 3.29 -4.76
N SER A 47 -13.67 2.74 -5.23
CA SER A 47 -13.13 1.48 -4.68
C SER A 47 -12.84 1.57 -3.18
N ARG A 48 -12.54 2.73 -2.64
CA ARG A 48 -12.34 2.96 -1.21
C ARG A 48 -13.58 2.57 -0.39
N ASP A 49 -14.76 3.00 -0.83
CA ASP A 49 -16.01 2.70 -0.13
C ASP A 49 -16.37 1.21 -0.25
N VAL A 50 -16.20 0.62 -1.43
CA VAL A 50 -16.40 -0.82 -1.64
C VAL A 50 -15.46 -1.67 -0.78
N ILE A 51 -14.21 -1.25 -0.61
CA ILE A 51 -13.24 -1.91 0.29
C ILE A 51 -13.75 -1.85 1.74
N ALA A 52 -14.21 -0.67 2.19
CA ALA A 52 -14.74 -0.49 3.53
C ALA A 52 -15.97 -1.36 3.76
N ASP A 53 -16.94 -1.33 2.84
CA ASP A 53 -18.20 -2.06 2.94
C ASP A 53 -17.97 -3.58 2.90
N SER A 54 -17.16 -4.08 1.98
CA SER A 54 -16.87 -5.52 1.88
C SER A 54 -16.13 -6.05 3.11
N THR A 55 -15.22 -5.25 3.67
CA THR A 55 -14.50 -5.61 4.90
C THR A 55 -15.46 -5.64 6.09
N GLU A 56 -16.30 -4.62 6.24
CA GLU A 56 -17.29 -4.55 7.31
C GLU A 56 -18.27 -5.71 7.26
N LEU A 57 -18.82 -6.01 6.08
CA LEU A 57 -19.74 -7.13 5.86
C LEU A 57 -19.08 -8.48 6.18
N THR A 58 -17.82 -8.67 5.79
CA THR A 58 -17.10 -9.91 6.08
C THR A 58 -16.88 -10.10 7.58
N VAL A 59 -16.40 -9.07 8.28
CA VAL A 59 -16.13 -9.16 9.72
C VAL A 59 -17.42 -9.36 10.52
N ARG A 60 -18.48 -8.60 10.21
CA ARG A 60 -19.79 -8.75 10.87
C ARG A 60 -20.46 -10.08 10.53
N GLY A 61 -20.47 -10.47 9.27
CA GLY A 61 -21.15 -11.68 8.79
C GLY A 61 -20.54 -12.98 9.34
N HIS A 62 -19.24 -12.98 9.62
CA HIS A 62 -18.55 -14.11 10.21
C HIS A 62 -18.30 -13.96 11.73
N CYS A 63 -18.77 -12.87 12.35
CA CYS A 63 -18.61 -12.59 13.76
C CYS A 63 -17.15 -12.64 14.22
N TYR A 64 -16.23 -12.00 13.48
CA TYR A 64 -14.83 -11.96 13.87
C TYR A 64 -14.61 -10.98 15.04
N ASP A 65 -13.79 -11.40 15.99
CA ASP A 65 -13.55 -10.65 17.24
C ASP A 65 -12.58 -9.47 17.08
N ALA A 66 -11.71 -9.52 16.06
CA ALA A 66 -10.67 -8.53 15.82
C ALA A 66 -10.30 -8.47 14.33
N LEU A 67 -9.65 -7.37 13.91
CA LEU A 67 -9.23 -7.17 12.52
C LEU A 67 -7.78 -6.72 12.43
N VAL A 68 -6.99 -7.42 11.63
CA VAL A 68 -5.68 -6.92 11.18
C VAL A 68 -5.79 -6.56 9.70
N GLY A 69 -5.68 -5.29 9.38
CA GLY A 69 -5.74 -4.79 8.00
C GLY A 69 -4.35 -4.59 7.41
N VAL A 70 -4.06 -5.27 6.30
CA VAL A 70 -2.78 -5.13 5.58
C VAL A 70 -3.03 -4.51 4.22
N ALA A 71 -2.45 -3.35 3.95
CA ALA A 71 -2.63 -2.64 2.68
C ALA A 71 -1.37 -1.91 2.22
N GLY A 72 -1.24 -1.75 0.90
CA GLY A 72 -0.08 -1.08 0.29
C GLY A 72 -0.44 -0.18 -0.89
N CYS A 73 -1.72 0.23 -1.02
CA CYS A 73 -2.15 1.07 -2.13
C CYS A 73 -3.11 2.16 -1.67
N ASP A 74 -3.14 3.25 -2.38
CA ASP A 74 -3.75 4.54 -2.04
C ASP A 74 -5.24 4.48 -1.65
N LYS A 75 -6.06 3.61 -2.24
CA LYS A 75 -7.47 3.46 -1.83
C LYS A 75 -7.70 2.35 -0.82
N SER A 76 -6.85 1.34 -0.80
CA SER A 76 -6.98 0.24 0.16
C SER A 76 -6.61 0.65 1.59
N LEU A 77 -5.67 1.60 1.78
CA LEU A 77 -5.37 2.09 3.12
C LEU A 77 -6.57 2.80 3.75
N PRO A 78 -7.10 3.89 3.17
CA PRO A 78 -8.25 4.56 3.79
C PRO A 78 -9.49 3.68 3.84
N GLY A 79 -9.73 2.81 2.86
CA GLY A 79 -10.87 1.89 2.88
C GLY A 79 -10.83 0.94 4.07
N LEU A 80 -9.70 0.31 4.37
CA LEU A 80 -9.56 -0.53 5.56
C LEU A 80 -9.66 0.27 6.87
N MET A 81 -9.07 1.47 6.92
CA MET A 81 -9.19 2.33 8.10
C MET A 81 -10.65 2.74 8.35
N MET A 82 -11.41 3.06 7.30
CA MET A 82 -12.86 3.32 7.41
C MET A 82 -13.61 2.11 7.97
N ALA A 83 -13.31 0.90 7.49
CA ALA A 83 -13.90 -0.32 8.01
C ALA A 83 -13.59 -0.53 9.50
N MET A 84 -12.34 -0.34 9.91
CA MET A 84 -11.91 -0.46 11.31
C MET A 84 -12.68 0.47 12.22
N VAL A 85 -12.84 1.74 11.82
CA VAL A 85 -13.59 2.73 12.61
C VAL A 85 -15.08 2.38 12.69
N ARG A 86 -15.69 1.94 11.57
CA ARG A 86 -17.11 1.54 11.53
C ARG A 86 -17.40 0.28 12.36
N LEU A 87 -16.47 -0.68 12.33
CA LEU A 87 -16.60 -1.95 13.05
C LEU A 87 -16.47 -1.76 14.57
N ASN A 88 -15.59 -0.87 14.99
CA ASN A 88 -15.27 -0.63 16.39
C ASN A 88 -14.92 -1.93 17.17
N VAL A 89 -14.20 -2.84 16.51
CA VAL A 89 -13.58 -4.02 17.14
C VAL A 89 -12.09 -3.78 17.32
N PRO A 90 -11.40 -4.51 18.23
CA PRO A 90 -9.95 -4.42 18.32
C PRO A 90 -9.30 -4.58 16.95
N SER A 91 -8.56 -3.56 16.52
CA SER A 91 -8.02 -3.53 15.16
C SER A 91 -6.61 -2.96 15.14
N VAL A 92 -5.78 -3.47 14.26
CA VAL A 92 -4.46 -2.91 13.95
C VAL A 92 -4.25 -2.84 12.44
N PHE A 93 -3.76 -1.70 11.97
CA PHE A 93 -3.43 -1.49 10.57
C PHE A 93 -1.94 -1.74 10.34
N ILE A 94 -1.60 -2.43 9.25
CA ILE A 94 -0.23 -2.68 8.81
C ILE A 94 -0.04 -2.13 7.40
N TYR A 95 0.89 -1.19 7.26
CA TYR A 95 1.29 -0.66 5.98
C TYR A 95 2.20 -1.63 5.23
N GLY A 96 1.93 -1.84 3.95
CA GLY A 96 2.73 -2.73 3.09
C GLY A 96 4.15 -2.24 2.79
N GLY A 97 4.48 -1.02 3.17
CA GLY A 97 5.80 -0.42 3.00
C GLY A 97 5.99 0.31 1.67
N SER A 98 6.87 1.32 1.68
CA SER A 98 7.24 2.09 0.49
C SER A 98 8.22 1.33 -0.40
N ILE A 99 8.22 1.68 -1.70
CA ILE A 99 9.21 1.19 -2.66
C ILE A 99 10.55 1.90 -2.44
N LEU A 100 11.65 1.21 -2.66
CA LEU A 100 12.98 1.82 -2.64
C LEU A 100 13.22 2.66 -3.89
N PRO A 101 14.00 3.75 -3.80
CA PRO A 101 14.43 4.50 -4.97
C PRO A 101 15.35 3.64 -5.84
N GLY A 102 15.32 3.91 -7.15
CA GLY A 102 16.29 3.36 -8.09
C GLY A 102 17.48 4.28 -8.28
N ARG A 103 18.40 3.88 -9.15
CA ARG A 103 19.59 4.69 -9.51
C ARG A 103 19.63 4.93 -11.02
N PHE A 104 19.70 6.19 -11.42
CA PHE A 104 19.83 6.59 -12.82
C PHE A 104 20.80 7.77 -12.93
N ASN A 105 21.81 7.65 -13.81
CA ASN A 105 22.85 8.68 -14.00
C ASN A 105 23.51 9.16 -12.68
N GLY A 106 23.78 8.24 -11.75
CA GLY A 106 24.43 8.54 -10.47
C GLY A 106 23.53 9.17 -9.40
N LYS A 107 22.24 9.39 -9.69
CA LYS A 107 21.25 9.95 -8.76
C LYS A 107 20.20 8.93 -8.38
N ASP A 108 19.63 9.09 -7.20
CA ASP A 108 18.45 8.34 -6.78
C ASP A 108 17.24 8.89 -7.55
N VAL A 109 16.39 7.97 -8.04
CA VAL A 109 15.21 8.29 -8.84
C VAL A 109 14.01 7.48 -8.37
N THR A 110 12.84 8.11 -8.46
CA THR A 110 11.56 7.53 -8.06
C THR A 110 10.53 7.68 -9.18
N VAL A 111 9.29 7.30 -8.93
CA VAL A 111 8.17 7.53 -9.87
C VAL A 111 8.00 9.02 -10.22
N VAL A 112 8.36 9.94 -9.32
CA VAL A 112 8.29 11.39 -9.57
C VAL A 112 9.19 11.78 -10.74
N ASP A 113 10.42 11.24 -10.77
CA ASP A 113 11.36 11.48 -11.86
C ASP A 113 10.85 10.95 -13.20
N VAL A 114 10.07 9.85 -13.18
CA VAL A 114 9.41 9.32 -14.38
C VAL A 114 8.33 10.29 -14.87
N PHE A 115 7.49 10.84 -14.00
CA PHE A 115 6.48 11.84 -14.37
C PHE A 115 7.13 13.08 -14.98
N GLU A 116 8.21 13.59 -14.39
CA GLU A 116 8.99 14.68 -14.98
C GLU A 116 9.61 14.28 -16.33
N GLY A 117 10.09 13.03 -16.43
CA GLY A 117 10.62 12.44 -17.65
C GLY A 117 9.60 12.44 -18.79
N VAL A 118 8.34 12.06 -18.50
CA VAL A 118 7.23 12.12 -19.47
C VAL A 118 7.00 13.55 -19.95
N GLY A 119 7.00 14.53 -19.04
CA GLY A 119 6.89 15.94 -19.40
C GLY A 119 8.05 16.42 -20.29
N LYS A 120 9.27 15.99 -19.99
CA LYS A 120 10.47 16.28 -20.82
C LYS A 120 10.38 15.62 -22.20
N TYR A 121 9.89 14.39 -22.27
CA TYR A 121 9.66 13.70 -23.53
C TYR A 121 8.61 14.41 -24.39
N SER A 122 7.46 14.75 -23.82
CA SER A 122 6.37 15.44 -24.53
C SER A 122 6.80 16.81 -25.04
N SER A 123 7.74 17.49 -24.37
CA SER A 123 8.29 18.78 -24.79
C SER A 123 9.52 18.67 -25.71
N GLY A 124 9.87 17.48 -26.16
CA GLY A 124 11.03 17.24 -27.05
C GLY A 124 12.39 17.35 -26.37
N LYS A 125 12.45 17.46 -25.03
CA LYS A 125 13.69 17.61 -24.25
C LYS A 125 14.31 16.28 -23.80
N MET A 126 13.64 15.16 -24.05
CA MET A 126 14.12 13.82 -23.74
C MET A 126 13.74 12.86 -24.86
N SER A 127 14.64 11.94 -25.20
CA SER A 127 14.33 10.89 -26.18
C SER A 127 13.50 9.76 -25.56
N ALA A 128 12.70 9.06 -26.37
CA ALA A 128 11.95 7.87 -25.93
C ALA A 128 12.87 6.81 -25.29
N HIS A 129 14.07 6.63 -25.82
CA HIS A 129 15.05 5.70 -25.29
C HIS A 129 15.54 6.08 -23.88
N ALA A 130 15.79 7.38 -23.65
CA ALA A 130 16.20 7.88 -22.34
C ALA A 130 15.06 7.74 -21.31
N LEU A 131 13.81 8.06 -21.69
CA LEU A 131 12.64 7.86 -20.88
C LEU A 131 12.47 6.38 -20.49
N ARG A 132 12.57 5.48 -21.46
CA ARG A 132 12.47 4.05 -21.20
C ARG A 132 13.54 3.53 -20.24
N LYS A 133 14.76 4.03 -20.35
CA LYS A 133 15.83 3.70 -19.38
C LYS A 133 15.52 4.19 -17.97
N LEU A 134 14.95 5.38 -17.84
CA LEU A 134 14.52 5.93 -16.55
C LEU A 134 13.39 5.09 -15.93
N GLU A 135 12.35 4.75 -16.70
CA GLU A 135 11.24 3.89 -16.26
C GLU A 135 11.73 2.56 -15.68
N LEU A 136 12.67 1.91 -16.38
CA LEU A 136 13.23 0.61 -15.95
C LEU A 136 14.06 0.70 -14.67
N LYS A 137 14.49 1.89 -14.24
CA LYS A 137 15.37 2.08 -13.10
C LYS A 137 14.68 2.72 -11.88
N ALA A 138 13.58 3.44 -12.09
CA ALA A 138 12.99 4.29 -11.06
C ALA A 138 12.34 3.53 -9.89
N CYS A 139 11.80 2.34 -10.13
CA CYS A 139 11.05 1.57 -9.14
C CYS A 139 11.54 0.11 -9.08
N PRO A 140 12.72 -0.17 -8.52
CA PRO A 140 13.37 -1.48 -8.64
C PRO A 140 12.86 -2.54 -7.67
N SER A 141 12.11 -2.17 -6.63
CA SER A 141 11.72 -3.08 -5.55
C SER A 141 10.20 -3.28 -5.45
N ALA A 142 9.77 -4.16 -4.55
CA ALA A 142 8.39 -4.20 -4.09
C ALA A 142 8.09 -2.97 -3.21
N GLY A 143 6.82 -2.59 -3.13
CA GLY A 143 6.37 -1.52 -2.26
C GLY A 143 5.31 -0.62 -2.89
N ALA A 144 4.76 0.27 -2.09
CA ALA A 144 3.89 1.34 -2.53
C ALA A 144 4.71 2.52 -3.08
N CYS A 145 4.05 3.55 -3.56
CA CYS A 145 4.65 4.71 -4.23
C CYS A 145 5.95 5.21 -3.58
N GLY A 146 6.95 5.54 -4.40
CA GLY A 146 8.22 6.13 -3.98
C GLY A 146 8.16 7.63 -3.72
N GLY A 147 7.14 8.09 -3.04
CA GLY A 147 6.92 9.49 -2.68
C GLY A 147 5.79 9.63 -1.67
N GLN A 148 5.61 10.82 -1.11
CA GLN A 148 4.55 11.12 -0.14
C GLN A 148 3.20 11.34 -0.85
N PHE A 149 2.78 10.35 -1.63
CA PHE A 149 1.45 10.26 -2.22
C PHE A 149 0.45 9.69 -1.21
N THR A 150 -0.76 9.35 -1.65
CA THR A 150 -1.84 8.91 -0.75
C THR A 150 -1.47 7.70 0.10
N ALA A 151 -0.82 6.68 -0.46
CA ALA A 151 -0.46 5.48 0.29
C ALA A 151 0.44 5.79 1.49
N ASN A 152 1.55 6.50 1.26
CA ASN A 152 2.48 6.87 2.31
C ASN A 152 1.87 7.88 3.30
N THR A 153 1.07 8.83 2.80
CA THR A 153 0.34 9.79 3.65
C THR A 153 -0.65 9.08 4.56
N MET A 154 -1.45 8.15 4.02
CA MET A 154 -2.41 7.40 4.84
C MET A 154 -1.73 6.44 5.82
N ALA A 155 -0.54 5.92 5.50
CA ALA A 155 0.27 5.19 6.46
C ALA A 155 0.66 6.08 7.66
N CYS A 156 1.14 7.30 7.41
CA CYS A 156 1.44 8.27 8.47
C CYS A 156 0.18 8.64 9.27
N VAL A 157 -0.96 8.84 8.60
CA VAL A 157 -2.23 9.12 9.27
C VAL A 157 -2.63 7.95 10.17
N SER A 158 -2.52 6.70 9.69
CA SER A 158 -2.87 5.52 10.50
C SER A 158 -2.08 5.43 11.79
N GLU A 159 -0.81 5.82 11.75
CA GLU A 159 0.05 5.89 12.93
C GLU A 159 -0.34 7.06 13.83
N ALA A 160 -0.57 8.25 13.27
CA ALA A 160 -0.93 9.45 14.02
C ALA A 160 -2.25 9.32 14.78
N ILE A 161 -3.24 8.60 14.24
CA ILE A 161 -4.55 8.36 14.89
C ILE A 161 -4.58 7.08 15.72
N GLY A 162 -3.46 6.36 15.85
CA GLY A 162 -3.34 5.18 16.70
C GLY A 162 -3.91 3.88 16.12
N LEU A 163 -4.18 3.80 14.81
CA LEU A 163 -4.60 2.56 14.16
C LEU A 163 -3.41 1.66 13.79
N ALA A 164 -2.22 2.22 13.61
CA ALA A 164 -1.00 1.47 13.33
C ALA A 164 -0.01 1.59 14.49
N LEU A 165 0.92 0.64 14.57
CA LEU A 165 1.98 0.67 15.57
C LEU A 165 2.96 1.82 15.29
N PRO A 166 3.53 2.45 16.34
CA PRO A 166 4.54 3.50 16.18
C PRO A 166 5.70 3.05 15.29
N TYR A 167 6.19 3.94 14.45
CA TYR A 167 7.31 3.76 13.50
C TYR A 167 7.03 2.77 12.35
N SER A 168 5.80 2.32 12.15
CA SER A 168 5.43 1.41 11.06
C SER A 168 5.24 2.12 9.71
N ALA A 169 4.86 3.40 9.71
CA ALA A 169 4.51 4.15 8.51
C ALA A 169 5.69 4.39 7.54
N GLY A 170 6.90 4.53 8.07
CA GLY A 170 8.09 4.83 7.27
C GLY A 170 8.88 3.61 6.77
N THR A 171 8.46 2.40 7.11
CA THR A 171 9.23 1.18 6.81
C THR A 171 9.15 0.82 5.33
N PRO A 172 10.28 0.70 4.59
CA PRO A 172 10.26 0.23 3.21
C PRO A 172 9.78 -1.23 3.09
N ALA A 173 9.03 -1.54 2.03
CA ALA A 173 8.47 -2.87 1.82
C ALA A 173 9.51 -4.02 1.83
N PRO A 174 10.71 -3.88 1.26
CA PRO A 174 11.72 -4.93 1.31
C PRO A 174 12.20 -5.33 2.70
N VAL A 175 12.02 -4.45 3.69
CA VAL A 175 12.46 -4.71 5.08
C VAL A 175 11.29 -4.88 6.05
N SER A 176 10.08 -4.50 5.68
CA SER A 176 8.91 -4.54 6.56
C SER A 176 8.58 -5.94 7.08
N TYR A 177 8.81 -6.97 6.28
CA TYR A 177 8.55 -8.36 6.68
C TYR A 177 9.63 -8.92 7.64
N THR A 178 10.82 -8.34 7.68
CA THR A 178 11.88 -8.78 8.61
C THR A 178 11.61 -8.30 10.04
N HIS A 179 10.91 -7.20 10.21
CA HIS A 179 10.50 -6.69 11.52
C HIS A 179 9.25 -7.36 12.10
N LEU A 180 8.46 -8.05 11.28
CA LEU A 180 7.27 -8.79 11.71
C LEU A 180 7.59 -10.22 12.17
N THR A 181 8.84 -10.66 12.06
CA THR A 181 9.29 -12.02 12.43
C THR A 181 10.11 -12.05 13.71
N LEU A 182 10.28 -10.92 14.37
CA LEU A 182 10.89 -10.78 15.70
C LEU A 182 9.83 -10.66 16.77
#